data_d9adbb5892d70eaba6168a74fbb860fb
#
_entry.id   d9adbb5892d70eaba6168a74fbb860fb
#
_cell.length_a   1.000
_cell.length_b   1.000
_cell.length_c   1.000
_cell.angle_alpha   90.00
_cell.angle_beta   90.00
_cell.angle_gamma   90.00
#
_symmetry.space_group_name_H-M   'P 1'
#
loop_
_entity.id
_entity.type
_entity.pdbx_description
1 polymer ?
#
loop_
_entity_poly.entity_id
_entity_poly.type
_entity_poly.pdbx_seq_one_letter_code
_entity_poly.pdbx_strand_id
1 'polypeptide(L)' 'NMSIIKKVRGFEPHFGKDCFVADGAVVVGEVTMGDRCTVWFNAVVRGDVHSITIGDDTNIQDGAVIHCTYQKAKTV' A
#
# COMPACT_ATOMS: atom_id res chain seq x y z
N ASN A 1 -12.79 9.90 5.38
CA ASN A 1 -12.07 8.70 4.97
C ASN A 1 -11.46 8.02 6.18
N MET A 2 -11.81 6.77 6.40
CA MET A 2 -11.38 5.99 7.56
C MET A 2 -10.26 5.01 7.24
N SER A 3 -9.51 5.24 6.18
CA SER A 3 -8.32 4.46 5.90
C SER A 3 -7.20 4.82 6.88
N ILE A 4 -6.26 3.89 7.04
CA ILE A 4 -5.08 4.08 7.89
C ILE A 4 -3.86 4.12 7.00
N ILE A 5 -3.18 5.26 7.00
CA ILE A 5 -1.92 5.45 6.26
C ILE A 5 -0.89 5.86 7.28
N LYS A 6 0.14 5.04 7.46
CA LYS A 6 1.00 5.18 8.63
C LYS A 6 2.46 4.97 8.30
N LYS A 7 3.31 5.78 8.93
CA LYS A 7 4.76 5.62 8.87
C LYS A 7 5.18 4.45 9.75
N VAL A 8 6.06 3.62 9.24
CA VAL A 8 6.68 2.52 9.98
C VAL A 8 8.18 2.51 9.68
N ARG A 9 9.01 2.39 10.71
CA ARG A 9 10.47 2.38 10.60
C ARG A 9 11.04 3.61 9.86
N GLY A 10 10.40 4.76 10.04
CA GLY A 10 10.83 5.99 9.39
C GLY A 10 10.38 6.15 7.94
N PHE A 11 9.65 5.19 7.39
CA PHE A 11 9.12 5.26 6.03
C PHE A 11 7.62 5.41 6.05
N GLU A 12 7.12 6.29 5.21
CA GLU A 12 5.67 6.42 5.05
C GLU A 12 5.28 6.17 3.60
N PRO A 13 4.06 5.70 3.36
CA PRO A 13 3.61 5.42 1.99
C PRO A 13 3.60 6.66 1.11
N HIS A 14 3.95 6.47 -0.15
CA HIS A 14 3.86 7.50 -1.18
C HIS A 14 2.89 7.05 -2.25
N PHE A 15 2.00 7.95 -2.64
CA PHE A 15 0.99 7.68 -3.66
C PHE A 15 1.24 8.56 -4.87
N GLY A 16 1.08 8.00 -6.05
CA GLY A 16 1.06 8.77 -7.29
C GLY A 16 -0.23 9.57 -7.41
N LYS A 17 -0.52 10.03 -8.62
CA LYS A 17 -1.69 10.86 -8.89
C LYS A 17 -2.95 10.02 -8.90
N ASP A 18 -4.03 10.63 -8.45
CA ASP A 18 -5.39 10.10 -8.61
C ASP A 18 -5.57 8.70 -8.02
N CYS A 19 -4.91 8.44 -6.90
CA CYS A 19 -5.09 7.20 -6.16
C CYS A 19 -6.30 7.29 -5.24
N PHE A 20 -6.94 6.15 -5.00
CA PHE A 20 -8.08 6.06 -4.09
C PHE A 20 -7.80 5.01 -3.04
N VAL A 21 -8.04 5.36 -1.78
CA VAL A 21 -7.88 4.43 -0.65
C VAL A 21 -9.19 4.39 0.10
N ALA A 22 -9.85 3.26 0.05
CA ALA A 22 -11.19 3.09 0.63
C ALA A 22 -11.14 2.99 2.14
N ASP A 23 -12.29 3.15 2.77
CA ASP A 23 -12.45 3.03 4.22
C ASP A 23 -11.98 1.65 4.69
N GLY A 24 -11.31 1.63 5.83
CA GLY A 24 -10.81 0.41 6.42
C GLY A 24 -9.55 -0.15 5.77
N ALA A 25 -9.13 0.40 4.64
CA ALA A 25 -7.86 -0.01 4.05
C ALA A 25 -6.69 0.47 4.92
N VAL A 26 -5.62 -0.31 4.95
CA VAL A 26 -4.43 -0.02 5.73
C VAL A 26 -3.23 -0.05 4.80
N VAL A 27 -2.51 1.07 4.73
CA VAL A 27 -1.28 1.16 3.93
C VAL A 27 -0.20 1.70 4.85
N VAL A 28 0.80 0.90 5.13
CA VAL A 28 1.81 1.26 6.13
C VAL A 28 3.22 1.00 5.64
N GLY A 29 4.13 1.86 6.06
CA GLY A 29 5.56 1.67 5.86
C GLY A 29 6.05 2.06 4.48
N GLU A 30 7.07 1.36 4.03
CA GLU A 30 7.78 1.70 2.79
C GLU A 30 7.02 1.15 1.58
N VAL A 31 5.96 1.85 1.20
CA VAL A 31 5.11 1.52 0.06
C VAL A 31 5.16 2.68 -0.92
N THR A 32 5.43 2.39 -2.18
CA THR A 32 5.37 3.37 -3.25
C THR A 32 4.35 2.90 -4.27
N MET A 33 3.28 3.67 -4.44
CA MET A 33 2.23 3.37 -5.41
C MET A 33 2.33 4.31 -6.59
N GLY A 34 2.15 3.75 -7.77
CA GLY A 34 2.09 4.54 -8.99
C GLY A 34 0.80 5.33 -9.10
N ASP A 35 0.51 5.81 -10.31
CA ASP A 35 -0.67 6.64 -10.56
C ASP A 35 -1.92 5.78 -10.74
N ARG A 36 -3.07 6.35 -10.38
CA ARG A 36 -4.38 5.77 -10.62
C ARG A 36 -4.56 4.37 -10.00
N CYS A 37 -3.94 4.16 -8.84
CA CYS A 37 -4.11 2.93 -8.09
C CYS A 37 -5.32 3.04 -7.18
N THR A 38 -5.96 1.91 -6.90
CA THR A 38 -7.07 1.85 -5.97
C THR A 38 -6.84 0.77 -4.93
N VAL A 39 -7.07 1.11 -3.68
CA VAL A 39 -6.98 0.16 -2.56
C VAL A 39 -8.35 0.11 -1.93
N TRP A 40 -8.97 -1.07 -1.97
CA TRP A 40 -10.36 -1.21 -1.61
C TRP A 40 -10.56 -1.56 -0.15
N PHE A 41 -11.82 -1.77 0.22
CA PHE A 41 -12.20 -1.87 1.64
C PHE A 41 -11.44 -2.97 2.38
N ASN A 42 -10.89 -2.62 3.52
CA ASN A 42 -10.20 -3.55 4.42
C ASN A 42 -8.98 -4.26 3.82
N ALA A 43 -8.49 -3.80 2.68
CA ALA A 43 -7.23 -4.30 2.15
C ALA A 43 -6.07 -3.82 3.01
N VAL A 44 -4.98 -4.59 3.04
CA VAL A 44 -3.80 -4.27 3.84
C VAL A 44 -2.57 -4.32 2.95
N VAL A 45 -1.81 -3.23 2.92
CA VAL A 45 -0.53 -3.17 2.22
C VAL A 45 0.53 -2.80 3.25
N ARG A 46 1.40 -3.75 3.58
CA ARG A 46 2.38 -3.57 4.64
C ARG A 46 3.81 -3.59 4.11
N GLY A 47 4.41 -2.41 4.00
CA GLY A 47 5.84 -2.28 3.72
C GLY A 47 6.63 -2.14 5.02
N ASP A 48 6.33 -2.95 6.01
CA ASP A 48 6.91 -2.81 7.35
C ASP A 48 8.25 -3.54 7.52
N VAL A 49 8.47 -4.63 6.81
CA VAL A 49 9.72 -5.38 6.85
C VAL A 49 10.60 -5.00 5.67
N HIS A 50 10.00 -4.87 4.49
CA HIS A 50 10.69 -4.51 3.25
C HIS A 50 9.83 -3.59 2.42
N SER A 51 10.44 -2.94 1.43
CA SER A 51 9.72 -2.04 0.53
C SER A 51 8.76 -2.79 -0.37
N ILE A 52 7.67 -2.11 -0.74
CA ILE A 52 6.70 -2.59 -1.72
C ILE A 52 6.53 -1.50 -2.76
N THR A 53 6.67 -1.87 -4.02
CA THR A 53 6.43 -0.99 -5.16
C THR A 53 5.23 -1.51 -5.93
N ILE A 54 4.26 -0.64 -6.15
CA ILE A 54 3.01 -0.99 -6.85
C ILE A 54 2.94 -0.12 -8.10
N GLY A 55 2.83 -0.76 -9.26
CA GLY A 55 2.79 -0.06 -10.53
C GLY A 55 1.49 0.70 -10.76
N ASP A 56 1.48 1.53 -11.81
CA ASP A 56 0.30 2.34 -12.16
C ASP A 56 -0.91 1.47 -12.44
N ASP A 57 -2.08 2.02 -12.22
CA ASP A 57 -3.36 1.41 -12.57
C ASP A 57 -3.61 0.05 -11.90
N THR A 58 -3.05 -0.15 -10.73
CA THR A 58 -3.21 -1.38 -9.96
C THR A 58 -4.42 -1.26 -9.04
N ASN A 59 -5.26 -2.29 -9.04
CA ASN A 59 -6.38 -2.41 -8.10
C ASN A 59 -6.04 -3.44 -7.03
N ILE A 60 -6.12 -3.05 -5.78
CA ILE A 60 -5.96 -3.94 -4.64
C ILE A 60 -7.36 -4.13 -4.04
N GLN A 61 -7.92 -5.31 -4.25
CA GLN A 61 -9.31 -5.58 -3.98
C GLN A 61 -9.61 -5.72 -2.48
N ASP A 62 -10.90 -5.73 -2.17
CA ASP A 62 -11.39 -5.84 -0.80
C ASP A 62 -10.71 -7.00 -0.07
N GLY A 63 -10.21 -6.72 1.11
CA GLY A 63 -9.63 -7.74 1.98
C GLY A 63 -8.29 -8.32 1.52
N ALA A 64 -7.73 -7.88 0.39
CA ALA A 64 -6.44 -8.38 -0.07
C ALA A 64 -5.34 -7.97 0.91
N VAL A 65 -4.32 -8.81 1.02
CA VAL A 65 -3.18 -8.54 1.89
C VAL A 65 -1.91 -8.64 1.06
N ILE A 66 -1.12 -7.56 1.06
CA ILE A 66 0.16 -7.51 0.36
C ILE A 66 1.23 -7.20 1.39
N HIS A 67 2.20 -8.10 1.50
CA HIS A 67 3.36 -7.86 2.35
C HIS A 67 4.56 -8.60 1.81
N CYS A 68 5.75 -8.23 2.30
CA CYS A 68 6.99 -8.89 1.92
C CYS A 68 7.52 -9.69 3.09
N THR A 69 8.20 -10.78 2.76
CA THR A 69 8.98 -11.48 3.75
C THR A 69 10.26 -10.70 4.05
N TYR A 70 10.88 -11.01 5.16
CA TYR A 70 12.16 -10.41 5.53
C TYR A 70 13.17 -10.61 4.39
N GLN A 71 13.94 -9.57 4.09
CA GLN A 71 15.02 -9.58 3.09
C GLN A 71 14.56 -9.59 1.64
N LYS A 72 13.28 -9.37 1.34
CA LYS A 72 12.82 -9.28 -0.04
C LYS A 72 11.92 -8.08 -0.26
N ALA A 73 12.20 -7.33 -1.31
CA ALA A 73 11.28 -6.31 -1.80
C ALA A 73 10.27 -6.95 -2.73
N LYS A 74 9.08 -6.38 -2.81
CA LYS A 74 8.02 -6.88 -3.68
C LYS A 74 7.55 -5.78 -4.62
N THR A 75 7.41 -6.14 -5.89
CA THR A 75 6.84 -5.27 -6.91
C THR A 75 5.53 -5.87 -7.41
N VAL A 76 4.52 -5.03 -7.42
CA VAL A 76 3.19 -5.42 -7.87
C VAL A 76 2.79 -4.65 -9.11
#